data_14a2a3c094c16ce57b7e0b3cd58b550a
#
_entry.id   14a2a3c094c16ce57b7e0b3cd58b550a
#
_cell.length_a   1.000
_cell.length_b   1.000
_cell.length_c   1.000
_cell.angle_alpha   90.00
_cell.angle_beta   90.00
_cell.angle_gamma   90.00
#
_symmetry.space_group_name_H-M   'P 1'
#
loop_
_entity.id
_entity.type
_entity.pdbx_description
1 polymer ?
#
loop_
_entity_poly.entity_id
_entity_poly.type
_entity_poly.pdbx_seq_one_letter_code
_entity_poly.pdbx_strand_id
1 'polypeptide(L)'
;MENGKYTFWRKDTFSQKGGIFTSKKVYPNDPCPCGSGKKHKLCCKGKQDDADFVSPLNLLDNYKLIRKESRIKQCLHPNNEECSEKIIGAHSIQNNKILKRISSNGMVCMPCPKPDNPFAPMTSYGRKEATVFTGFCGHHDKTLFQPIEDRDFEKTEEQVFLYTYRCFALEYHKKQEVKKMEQIIFAKRPSLVNMPDAEDPFKGNKMAIEDFIEDKKIFDKAILEKDYSVLTSIIWEFDKAVKFACTGFEALQYDLNNRRVQDLLDFSKPAQHVYVCVFPENEKTYCIISWFKKNDGMFSSYYEQLNGLDEVKKRNFINNLLPMISENLVVNPEAWEKLSQSQKNEFGSYVWGMETIAQEMGIKVDRTEAPSYDMFEL
;
A
#
# COMPACT_ATOMS: atom_id res chain seq x y z
N MET A 1 15.05 5.87 24.83
CA MET A 1 14.73 4.60 24.14
C MET A 1 13.34 4.80 23.57
N GLU A 2 13.27 5.43 22.41
CA GLU A 2 12.03 5.78 21.74
C GLU A 2 11.51 4.59 20.97
N ASN A 3 10.27 4.31 21.20
CA ASN A 3 9.47 3.21 20.70
C ASN A 3 9.61 3.08 19.19
N GLY A 4 10.09 1.92 18.74
CA GLY A 4 10.09 1.55 17.34
C GLY A 4 8.69 1.67 16.75
N LYS A 5 8.49 2.69 15.95
CA LYS A 5 7.29 2.86 15.16
C LYS A 5 7.27 1.70 14.17
N TYR A 6 6.33 0.82 14.32
CA TYR A 6 6.18 -0.37 13.49
C TYR A 6 5.98 0.00 12.03
N THR A 7 6.74 -0.59 11.15
CA THR A 7 6.76 -0.37 9.70
C THR A 7 5.42 -0.52 8.99
N PHE A 8 4.49 -1.22 9.59
CA PHE A 8 3.13 -1.38 9.11
C PHE A 8 2.35 -0.06 8.93
N TRP A 9 2.75 1.01 9.62
CA TRP A 9 2.07 2.31 9.64
C TRP A 9 2.64 3.33 8.66
N ARG A 10 3.72 3.01 7.97
CA ARG A 10 4.53 4.02 7.28
C ARG A 10 4.04 4.46 5.94
N LYS A 11 3.32 3.59 5.24
CA LYS A 11 2.92 3.85 3.86
C LYS A 11 1.45 4.17 3.74
N ASP A 12 0.82 4.48 4.85
CA ASP A 12 -0.56 4.93 4.84
C ASP A 12 -0.67 6.46 4.86
N THR A 13 -1.87 6.94 4.64
CA THR A 13 -2.21 8.35 4.70
C THR A 13 -1.89 9.03 6.03
N PHE A 14 -1.54 8.27 7.08
CA PHE A 14 -1.14 8.86 8.35
C PHE A 14 0.26 9.50 8.25
N SER A 15 1.24 8.84 7.62
CA SER A 15 2.55 9.45 7.38
C SER A 15 2.47 10.61 6.39
N GLN A 16 1.49 10.57 5.49
CA GLN A 16 1.24 11.61 4.49
C GLN A 16 0.35 12.75 5.03
N LYS A 17 -0.55 12.45 5.97
CA LYS A 17 -1.41 13.45 6.66
C LYS A 17 -0.80 13.89 8.00
N GLY A 18 0.51 14.11 8.08
CA GLY A 18 1.33 14.37 9.28
C GLY A 18 0.88 15.53 10.19
N GLY A 19 -0.40 15.66 10.47
CA GLY A 19 -0.96 16.62 11.40
C GLY A 19 -0.92 16.12 12.85
N ILE A 20 -0.72 17.04 13.80
CA ILE A 20 -0.94 16.79 15.22
C ILE A 20 -2.45 16.63 15.43
N PHE A 21 -2.91 15.40 15.50
CA PHE A 21 -4.28 15.11 15.84
C PHE A 21 -4.45 15.30 17.35
N THR A 22 -5.26 16.27 17.75
CA THR A 22 -5.71 16.32 19.16
C THR A 22 -6.63 15.13 19.40
N SER A 23 -6.25 14.23 20.29
CA SER A 23 -7.05 13.06 20.63
C SER A 23 -8.43 13.47 21.11
N LYS A 24 -9.46 12.95 20.44
CA LYS A 24 -10.83 13.14 20.89
C LYS A 24 -11.06 12.19 22.08
N LYS A 25 -11.36 12.75 23.25
CA LYS A 25 -11.75 11.96 24.43
C LYS A 25 -12.96 11.08 24.09
N VAL A 26 -12.83 9.77 24.34
CA VAL A 26 -13.95 8.83 24.18
C VAL A 26 -14.92 8.99 25.32
N TYR A 27 -16.15 9.40 25.01
CA TYR A 27 -17.20 9.57 26.02
C TYR A 27 -17.97 8.26 26.25
N PRO A 28 -18.65 8.15 27.41
CA PRO A 28 -19.37 6.93 27.81
C PRO A 28 -20.41 6.45 26.80
N ASN A 29 -21.01 7.35 26.04
CA ASN A 29 -22.05 7.04 25.04
C ASN A 29 -21.54 6.88 23.63
N ASP A 30 -20.26 7.17 23.36
CA ASP A 30 -19.66 6.98 22.04
C ASP A 30 -19.59 5.48 21.69
N PRO A 31 -19.54 5.14 20.40
CA PRO A 31 -19.24 3.78 19.96
C PRO A 31 -17.92 3.30 20.58
N CYS A 32 -17.88 2.06 21.03
CA CYS A 32 -16.67 1.53 21.66
C CYS A 32 -15.56 1.35 20.59
N PRO A 33 -14.34 1.85 20.82
CA PRO A 33 -13.22 1.70 19.90
C PRO A 33 -12.87 0.25 19.52
N CYS A 34 -13.24 -0.72 20.38
CA CYS A 34 -13.04 -2.14 20.07
C CYS A 34 -13.91 -2.68 18.91
N GLY A 35 -14.72 -1.85 18.28
CA GLY A 35 -15.52 -2.24 17.11
C GLY A 35 -16.73 -3.11 17.42
N SER A 36 -17.10 -3.30 18.70
CA SER A 36 -18.26 -4.14 19.10
C SER A 36 -19.62 -3.58 18.70
N GLY A 37 -19.70 -2.35 18.19
CA GLY A 37 -20.96 -1.62 17.94
C GLY A 37 -21.69 -1.16 19.21
N LYS A 38 -21.22 -1.55 20.41
CA LYS A 38 -21.84 -1.15 21.69
C LYS A 38 -21.31 0.22 22.12
N LYS A 39 -22.09 0.93 22.97
CA LYS A 39 -21.62 2.14 23.65
C LYS A 39 -20.41 1.80 24.55
N HIS A 40 -19.42 2.68 24.63
CA HIS A 40 -18.21 2.47 25.42
C HIS A 40 -18.50 2.08 26.87
N LYS A 41 -19.45 2.77 27.53
CA LYS A 41 -19.86 2.45 28.91
C LYS A 41 -20.42 1.04 29.12
N LEU A 42 -20.95 0.41 28.05
CA LEU A 42 -21.53 -0.95 28.07
C LEU A 42 -20.57 -2.01 27.52
N CYS A 43 -19.33 -1.62 27.18
CA CYS A 43 -18.37 -2.51 26.56
C CYS A 43 -17.02 -2.51 27.29
N CYS A 44 -16.12 -1.60 26.95
CA CYS A 44 -14.75 -1.61 27.45
C CYS A 44 -14.49 -0.66 28.61
N LYS A 45 -15.40 0.26 28.94
CA LYS A 45 -15.22 1.17 30.06
C LYS A 45 -15.09 0.40 31.38
N GLY A 46 -13.98 0.60 32.07
CA GLY A 46 -13.71 -0.05 33.37
C GLY A 46 -13.19 -1.48 33.28
N LYS A 47 -13.00 -2.03 32.08
CA LYS A 47 -12.28 -3.30 31.93
C LYS A 47 -10.78 -3.10 32.14
N GLN A 48 -10.15 -4.13 32.72
CA GLN A 48 -8.69 -4.18 32.84
C GLN A 48 -8.06 -4.63 31.52
N ASP A 49 -6.81 -4.23 31.31
CA ASP A 49 -5.99 -4.70 30.21
C ASP A 49 -5.70 -6.21 30.38
N ASP A 50 -5.60 -6.90 29.27
CA ASP A 50 -5.14 -8.29 29.23
C ASP A 50 -3.65 -8.32 29.65
N ALA A 51 -3.36 -8.92 30.80
CA ALA A 51 -2.02 -8.91 31.40
C ALA A 51 -0.97 -9.57 30.51
N ASP A 52 -1.32 -10.65 29.83
CA ASP A 52 -0.43 -11.34 28.89
C ASP A 52 -0.17 -10.49 27.66
N PHE A 53 -1.18 -9.77 27.19
CA PHE A 53 -1.07 -8.89 26.03
C PHE A 53 -0.18 -7.68 26.27
N VAL A 54 -0.20 -7.09 27.47
CA VAL A 54 0.61 -5.90 27.79
C VAL A 54 2.02 -6.24 28.25
N SER A 55 2.32 -7.52 28.48
CA SER A 55 3.64 -7.97 28.91
C SER A 55 4.69 -7.75 27.79
N PRO A 56 5.80 -7.05 28.08
CA PRO A 56 6.89 -6.90 27.11
C PRO A 56 7.50 -8.23 26.64
N LEU A 57 7.41 -9.28 27.47
CA LEU A 57 7.91 -10.62 27.16
C LEU A 57 7.13 -11.28 26.03
N ASN A 58 5.87 -10.93 25.85
CA ASN A 58 4.96 -11.52 24.88
C ASN A 58 4.81 -10.65 23.60
N LEU A 59 5.59 -9.59 23.45
CA LEU A 59 5.42 -8.60 22.37
C LEU A 59 5.41 -9.22 20.97
N LEU A 60 6.36 -10.11 20.68
CA LEU A 60 6.48 -10.76 19.37
C LEU A 60 5.34 -11.75 19.11
N ASP A 61 4.93 -12.49 20.11
CA ASP A 61 3.85 -13.46 19.99
C ASP A 61 2.48 -12.76 19.89
N ASN A 62 2.29 -11.68 20.63
CA ASN A 62 1.13 -10.82 20.48
C ASN A 62 1.05 -10.17 19.10
N TYR A 63 2.18 -9.71 18.55
CA TYR A 63 2.23 -9.18 17.18
C TYR A 63 1.81 -10.25 16.15
N LYS A 64 2.34 -11.48 16.25
CA LYS A 64 1.94 -12.60 15.38
C LYS A 64 0.45 -12.93 15.52
N LEU A 65 -0.04 -12.96 16.77
CA LEU A 65 -1.45 -13.23 17.06
C LEU A 65 -2.36 -12.17 16.44
N ILE A 66 -2.08 -10.89 16.67
CA ILE A 66 -2.86 -9.78 16.12
C ILE A 66 -2.89 -9.86 14.59
N ARG A 67 -1.73 -10.06 13.95
CA ARG A 67 -1.65 -10.21 12.49
C ARG A 67 -2.48 -11.39 11.98
N LYS A 68 -2.53 -12.49 12.71
CA LYS A 68 -3.35 -13.67 12.35
C LYS A 68 -4.84 -13.38 12.51
N GLU A 69 -5.23 -12.78 13.62
CA GLU A 69 -6.63 -12.49 13.95
C GLU A 69 -7.22 -11.33 13.14
N SER A 70 -6.39 -10.37 12.71
CA SER A 70 -6.81 -9.25 11.89
C SER A 70 -7.06 -9.61 10.43
N ARG A 71 -6.61 -10.77 9.97
CA ARG A 71 -6.86 -11.22 8.59
C ARG A 71 -8.35 -11.24 8.27
N ILE A 72 -8.67 -10.70 7.09
CA ILE A 72 -10.02 -10.63 6.54
C ILE A 72 -10.09 -11.53 5.32
N LYS A 73 -11.18 -12.27 5.20
CA LYS A 73 -11.50 -13.05 3.99
C LYS A 73 -12.78 -12.49 3.40
N GLN A 74 -12.68 -11.85 2.26
CA GLN A 74 -13.82 -11.23 1.58
C GLN A 74 -13.62 -11.26 0.06
N CYS A 75 -14.69 -11.09 -0.68
CA CYS A 75 -14.61 -10.81 -2.10
C CYS A 75 -14.90 -9.33 -2.33
N LEU A 76 -13.97 -8.63 -2.98
CA LEU A 76 -14.10 -7.19 -3.29
C LEU A 76 -14.84 -6.93 -4.61
N HIS A 77 -15.16 -7.97 -5.37
CA HIS A 77 -15.97 -7.84 -6.59
C HIS A 77 -17.37 -7.31 -6.27
N PRO A 78 -17.91 -6.35 -7.04
CA PRO A 78 -19.22 -5.75 -6.75
C PRO A 78 -20.40 -6.71 -6.86
N ASN A 79 -20.32 -7.71 -7.73
CA ASN A 79 -21.38 -8.72 -7.88
C ASN A 79 -21.14 -9.89 -6.91
N ASN A 80 -21.70 -9.79 -5.71
CA ASN A 80 -21.54 -10.81 -4.67
C ASN A 80 -22.37 -12.08 -4.92
N GLU A 81 -23.39 -12.02 -5.80
CA GLU A 81 -24.26 -13.15 -6.10
C GLU A 81 -23.53 -14.25 -6.89
N GLU A 82 -22.51 -13.88 -7.65
CA GLU A 82 -21.68 -14.81 -8.43
C GLU A 82 -20.45 -15.31 -7.66
N CYS A 83 -20.32 -14.99 -6.39
CA CYS A 83 -19.16 -15.44 -5.59
C CYS A 83 -19.14 -16.97 -5.49
N SER A 84 -17.97 -17.57 -5.73
CA SER A 84 -17.73 -18.95 -5.29
C SER A 84 -17.61 -19.00 -3.76
N GLU A 85 -17.88 -20.17 -3.17
CA GLU A 85 -17.89 -20.35 -1.71
C GLU A 85 -16.55 -20.03 -1.03
N LYS A 86 -15.44 -20.17 -1.76
CA LYS A 86 -14.10 -20.07 -1.19
C LYS A 86 -13.39 -18.78 -1.57
N ILE A 87 -13.04 -17.97 -0.55
CA ILE A 87 -12.05 -16.90 -0.69
C ILE A 87 -10.66 -17.53 -0.78
N ILE A 88 -9.91 -17.12 -1.80
CA ILE A 88 -8.57 -17.65 -2.08
C ILE A 88 -7.47 -16.66 -1.66
N GLY A 89 -6.23 -17.12 -1.66
CA GLY A 89 -5.06 -16.26 -1.61
C GLY A 89 -4.72 -15.77 -3.02
N ALA A 90 -5.27 -14.62 -3.39
CA ALA A 90 -5.00 -13.99 -4.67
C ALA A 90 -3.64 -13.26 -4.64
N HIS A 91 -2.90 -13.30 -5.73
CA HIS A 91 -1.66 -12.54 -5.86
C HIS A 91 -1.94 -11.15 -6.45
N SER A 92 -1.49 -10.10 -5.78
CA SER A 92 -1.57 -8.73 -6.33
C SER A 92 -0.57 -8.49 -7.47
N ILE A 93 0.55 -9.21 -7.47
CA ILE A 93 1.49 -9.33 -8.60
C ILE A 93 1.46 -10.78 -9.06
N GLN A 94 1.15 -11.01 -10.33
CA GLN A 94 0.92 -12.33 -10.88
C GLN A 94 2.07 -13.30 -10.59
N ASN A 95 1.72 -14.47 -10.03
CA ASN A 95 2.69 -15.44 -9.57
C ASN A 95 3.41 -16.17 -10.71
N ASN A 96 2.67 -16.66 -11.71
CA ASN A 96 3.20 -17.58 -12.71
C ASN A 96 3.97 -16.87 -13.85
N LYS A 97 3.66 -15.63 -14.12
CA LYS A 97 4.27 -14.82 -15.19
C LYS A 97 5.34 -13.88 -14.61
N ILE A 98 4.97 -13.01 -13.67
CA ILE A 98 5.83 -11.95 -13.16
C ILE A 98 6.74 -12.46 -12.02
N LEU A 99 6.17 -12.98 -10.92
CA LEU A 99 6.97 -13.40 -9.78
C LEU A 99 7.89 -14.59 -10.11
N LYS A 100 7.46 -15.51 -10.99
CA LYS A 100 8.31 -16.61 -11.47
C LYS A 100 9.57 -16.10 -12.16
N ARG A 101 9.46 -15.03 -12.94
CA ARG A 101 10.58 -14.41 -13.66
C ARG A 101 11.55 -13.70 -12.72
N ILE A 102 11.02 -13.07 -11.66
CA ILE A 102 11.81 -12.32 -10.68
C ILE A 102 12.45 -13.23 -9.64
N SER A 103 11.80 -14.34 -9.27
CA SER A 103 12.28 -15.22 -8.19
C SER A 103 13.60 -15.92 -8.51
N SER A 104 14.43 -16.09 -7.47
CA SER A 104 15.58 -17.01 -7.47
C SER A 104 15.33 -18.12 -6.47
N ASN A 105 15.49 -19.38 -6.88
CA ASN A 105 15.21 -20.56 -6.04
C ASN A 105 13.83 -20.53 -5.35
N GLY A 106 12.83 -19.96 -6.03
CA GLY A 106 11.47 -19.82 -5.49
C GLY A 106 11.32 -18.73 -4.42
N MET A 107 12.33 -17.90 -4.21
CA MET A 107 12.34 -16.81 -3.23
C MET A 107 12.36 -15.44 -3.91
N VAL A 108 11.82 -14.44 -3.23
CA VAL A 108 11.82 -13.03 -3.60
C VAL A 108 12.09 -12.17 -2.34
N CYS A 109 12.56 -10.94 -2.51
CA CYS A 109 12.71 -9.97 -1.43
C CYS A 109 11.62 -8.90 -1.50
N MET A 110 11.11 -8.48 -0.33
CA MET A 110 10.08 -7.45 -0.19
C MET A 110 10.39 -6.51 0.99
N PRO A 111 10.05 -5.21 0.94
CA PRO A 111 10.18 -4.29 2.06
C PRO A 111 9.05 -4.48 3.08
N CYS A 112 8.82 -5.72 3.46
CA CYS A 112 7.82 -6.12 4.45
C CYS A 112 8.55 -6.84 5.58
N PRO A 113 8.84 -6.16 6.71
CA PRO A 113 9.65 -6.73 7.76
C PRO A 113 8.99 -7.91 8.45
N LYS A 114 9.81 -8.86 8.89
CA LYS A 114 9.40 -9.99 9.70
C LYS A 114 9.64 -9.71 11.18
N PRO A 115 8.91 -10.39 12.08
CA PRO A 115 9.07 -10.19 13.52
C PRO A 115 10.48 -10.47 14.04
N ASP A 116 11.22 -11.37 13.41
CA ASP A 116 12.60 -11.74 13.73
C ASP A 116 13.62 -10.70 13.22
N ASN A 117 13.25 -9.88 12.25
CA ASN A 117 14.08 -8.77 11.75
C ASN A 117 13.22 -7.55 11.37
N PRO A 118 12.68 -6.82 12.38
CA PRO A 118 11.71 -5.74 12.15
C PRO A 118 12.31 -4.48 11.51
N PHE A 119 13.63 -4.40 11.42
CA PHE A 119 14.34 -3.23 10.87
C PHE A 119 15.00 -3.50 9.53
N ALA A 120 14.87 -4.70 8.99
CA ALA A 120 15.41 -4.98 7.67
C ALA A 120 14.67 -4.14 6.60
N PRO A 121 15.39 -3.43 5.72
CA PRO A 121 14.76 -2.72 4.61
C PRO A 121 14.08 -3.67 3.62
N MET A 122 14.60 -4.90 3.51
CA MET A 122 14.05 -5.98 2.68
C MET A 122 14.15 -7.31 3.41
N THR A 123 13.14 -8.16 3.24
CA THR A 123 13.11 -9.53 3.77
C THR A 123 12.75 -10.54 2.69
N SER A 124 13.27 -11.76 2.83
CA SER A 124 13.03 -12.85 1.88
C SER A 124 11.70 -13.55 2.16
N TYR A 125 10.92 -13.80 1.09
CA TYR A 125 9.64 -14.50 1.10
C TYR A 125 9.60 -15.59 0.05
N GLY A 126 8.90 -16.70 0.34
CA GLY A 126 8.55 -17.65 -0.69
C GLY A 126 7.66 -17.00 -1.76
N ARG A 127 7.94 -17.22 -3.04
CA ARG A 127 7.18 -16.65 -4.16
C ARG A 127 5.67 -16.91 -4.05
N LYS A 128 5.28 -18.08 -3.54
CA LYS A 128 3.87 -18.45 -3.37
C LYS A 128 3.18 -17.74 -2.19
N GLU A 129 3.93 -17.11 -1.32
CA GLU A 129 3.45 -16.36 -0.16
C GLU A 129 3.53 -14.85 -0.37
N ALA A 130 4.49 -14.43 -1.21
CA ALA A 130 4.71 -13.05 -1.55
C ALA A 130 3.48 -12.46 -2.26
N THR A 131 3.13 -11.23 -1.95
CA THR A 131 2.04 -10.46 -2.60
C THR A 131 0.63 -11.05 -2.46
N VAL A 132 0.44 -12.05 -1.59
CA VAL A 132 -0.85 -12.74 -1.40
C VAL A 132 -1.76 -11.96 -0.46
N PHE A 133 -3.02 -11.82 -0.85
CA PHE A 133 -4.09 -11.29 0.00
C PHE A 133 -5.41 -12.04 -0.24
N THR A 134 -6.35 -11.95 0.69
CA THR A 134 -7.62 -12.70 0.68
C THR A 134 -8.80 -11.78 0.32
N GLY A 135 -8.66 -11.09 -0.82
CA GLY A 135 -9.59 -10.08 -1.33
C GLY A 135 -10.52 -10.55 -2.44
N PHE A 136 -10.42 -11.81 -2.90
CA PHE A 136 -11.28 -12.35 -3.95
C PHE A 136 -11.64 -13.81 -3.71
N CYS A 137 -12.82 -14.20 -4.20
CA CYS A 137 -13.18 -15.60 -4.32
C CYS A 137 -12.54 -16.20 -5.59
N GLY A 138 -12.47 -17.53 -5.67
CA GLY A 138 -11.80 -18.20 -6.80
C GLY A 138 -12.43 -17.90 -8.16
N HIS A 139 -13.76 -17.71 -8.20
CA HIS A 139 -14.47 -17.35 -9.43
C HIS A 139 -14.07 -15.94 -9.91
N HIS A 140 -14.23 -14.94 -9.04
CA HIS A 140 -13.97 -13.55 -9.41
C HIS A 140 -12.50 -13.24 -9.66
N ASP A 141 -11.57 -13.84 -8.90
CA ASP A 141 -10.14 -13.70 -9.18
C ASP A 141 -9.82 -14.17 -10.60
N LYS A 142 -10.31 -15.35 -10.98
CA LYS A 142 -10.05 -15.92 -12.29
C LYS A 142 -10.72 -15.14 -13.41
N THR A 143 -12.02 -14.83 -13.29
CA THR A 143 -12.78 -14.22 -14.39
C THR A 143 -12.44 -12.76 -14.62
N LEU A 144 -12.24 -11.99 -13.54
CA LEU A 144 -11.95 -10.56 -13.62
C LEU A 144 -10.55 -10.29 -14.15
N PHE A 145 -9.56 -11.05 -13.65
CA PHE A 145 -8.14 -10.77 -13.98
C PHE A 145 -7.60 -11.59 -15.15
N GLN A 146 -8.41 -12.43 -15.79
CA GLN A 146 -8.03 -13.20 -16.98
C GLN A 146 -7.34 -12.36 -18.06
N PRO A 147 -7.81 -11.13 -18.41
CA PRO A 147 -7.19 -10.33 -19.47
C PRO A 147 -5.73 -9.94 -19.19
N ILE A 148 -5.31 -9.88 -17.92
CA ILE A 148 -3.93 -9.57 -17.52
C ILE A 148 -3.13 -10.80 -17.09
N GLU A 149 -3.78 -11.94 -16.88
CA GLU A 149 -3.10 -13.18 -16.50
C GLU A 149 -2.77 -14.08 -17.69
N ASP A 150 -3.70 -14.21 -18.64
CA ASP A 150 -3.62 -15.14 -19.73
C ASP A 150 -3.13 -14.51 -21.05
N ARG A 151 -3.16 -13.17 -21.15
CA ARG A 151 -2.73 -12.43 -22.34
C ARG A 151 -1.48 -11.61 -22.06
N ASP A 152 -0.75 -11.29 -23.14
CA ASP A 152 0.33 -10.32 -23.06
C ASP A 152 -0.22 -8.91 -22.86
N PHE A 153 0.60 -8.02 -22.31
CA PHE A 153 0.20 -6.65 -22.07
C PHE A 153 0.19 -5.85 -23.39
N GLU A 154 -0.98 -5.54 -23.88
CA GLU A 154 -1.24 -4.82 -25.14
C GLU A 154 -1.60 -3.35 -24.90
N LYS A 155 -1.50 -2.88 -23.66
CA LYS A 155 -1.82 -1.49 -23.25
C LYS A 155 -3.29 -1.12 -23.49
N THR A 156 -4.21 -2.08 -23.53
CA THR A 156 -5.64 -1.80 -23.64
C THR A 156 -6.18 -1.13 -22.39
N GLU A 157 -7.23 -0.31 -22.51
CA GLU A 157 -7.88 0.34 -21.37
C GLU A 157 -8.31 -0.69 -20.32
N GLU A 158 -8.83 -1.85 -20.73
CA GLU A 158 -9.20 -2.94 -19.86
C GLU A 158 -8.00 -3.45 -19.04
N GLN A 159 -6.87 -3.74 -19.69
CA GLN A 159 -5.68 -4.23 -18.98
C GLN A 159 -5.12 -3.19 -18.00
N VAL A 160 -5.01 -1.94 -18.41
CA VAL A 160 -4.57 -0.83 -17.55
C VAL A 160 -5.49 -0.68 -16.34
N PHE A 161 -6.81 -0.71 -16.56
CA PHE A 161 -7.80 -0.68 -15.50
C PHE A 161 -7.63 -1.85 -14.52
N LEU A 162 -7.45 -3.07 -15.01
CA LEU A 162 -7.34 -4.27 -14.17
C LEU A 162 -6.05 -4.29 -13.35
N TYR A 163 -4.91 -3.83 -13.89
CA TYR A 163 -3.69 -3.64 -13.10
C TYR A 163 -3.90 -2.62 -11.98
N THR A 164 -4.51 -1.47 -12.31
CA THR A 164 -4.82 -0.41 -11.35
C THR A 164 -5.82 -0.88 -10.29
N TYR A 165 -6.89 -1.56 -10.70
CA TYR A 165 -7.88 -2.11 -9.77
C TYR A 165 -7.28 -3.16 -8.82
N ARG A 166 -6.41 -4.05 -9.32
CA ARG A 166 -5.73 -5.04 -8.48
C ARG A 166 -4.82 -4.38 -7.43
N CYS A 167 -4.15 -3.30 -7.81
CA CYS A 167 -3.38 -2.46 -6.88
C CYS A 167 -4.29 -1.85 -5.80
N PHE A 168 -5.36 -1.17 -6.21
CA PHE A 168 -6.37 -0.62 -5.31
C PHE A 168 -6.94 -1.68 -4.36
N ALA A 169 -7.35 -2.83 -4.88
CA ALA A 169 -7.98 -3.91 -4.11
C ALA A 169 -7.07 -4.43 -2.98
N LEU A 170 -5.77 -4.61 -3.26
CA LEU A 170 -4.78 -4.97 -2.23
C LEU A 170 -4.73 -3.92 -1.12
N GLU A 171 -4.57 -2.65 -1.49
CA GLU A 171 -4.37 -1.58 -0.51
C GLU A 171 -5.64 -1.33 0.32
N TYR A 172 -6.80 -1.33 -0.31
CA TYR A 172 -8.09 -1.25 0.38
C TYR A 172 -8.29 -2.41 1.37
N HIS A 173 -7.95 -3.64 0.95
CA HIS A 173 -8.01 -4.82 1.81
C HIS A 173 -7.07 -4.68 3.03
N LYS A 174 -5.83 -4.25 2.82
CA LYS A 174 -4.87 -3.99 3.90
C LYS A 174 -5.38 -2.96 4.91
N LYS A 175 -5.98 -1.86 4.44
CA LYS A 175 -6.56 -0.83 5.32
C LYS A 175 -7.67 -1.39 6.21
N GLN A 176 -8.49 -2.30 5.68
CA GLN A 176 -9.52 -2.97 6.46
C GLN A 176 -8.94 -3.94 7.49
N GLU A 177 -7.86 -4.66 7.17
CA GLU A 177 -7.14 -5.51 8.13
C GLU A 177 -6.54 -4.67 9.26
N VAL A 178 -5.97 -3.49 8.95
CA VAL A 178 -5.48 -2.54 9.95
C VAL A 178 -6.60 -2.06 10.88
N LYS A 179 -7.78 -1.74 10.35
CA LYS A 179 -8.94 -1.40 11.17
C LYS A 179 -9.35 -2.53 12.13
N LYS A 180 -9.31 -3.76 11.65
CA LYS A 180 -9.60 -4.92 12.51
C LYS A 180 -8.52 -5.14 13.56
N MET A 181 -7.25 -4.90 13.21
CA MET A 181 -6.12 -4.91 14.16
C MET A 181 -6.33 -3.88 15.28
N GLU A 182 -6.69 -2.66 14.93
CA GLU A 182 -7.05 -1.61 15.90
C GLU A 182 -8.12 -2.09 16.90
N GLN A 183 -9.20 -2.66 16.38
CA GLN A 183 -10.28 -3.18 17.21
C GLN A 183 -9.81 -4.26 18.20
N ILE A 184 -8.93 -5.17 17.75
CA ILE A 184 -8.34 -6.21 18.61
C ILE A 184 -7.47 -5.57 19.70
N ILE A 185 -6.63 -4.58 19.34
CA ILE A 185 -5.78 -3.87 20.29
C ILE A 185 -6.61 -3.18 21.37
N PHE A 186 -7.65 -2.43 20.99
CA PHE A 186 -8.53 -1.78 21.96
C PHE A 186 -9.35 -2.76 22.80
N ALA A 187 -9.70 -3.92 22.25
CA ALA A 187 -10.37 -4.97 23.02
C ALA A 187 -9.46 -5.61 24.08
N LYS A 188 -8.18 -5.81 23.76
CA LYS A 188 -7.16 -6.40 24.61
C LYS A 188 -6.54 -5.41 25.60
N ARG A 189 -6.49 -4.13 25.22
CA ARG A 189 -5.93 -3.04 26.03
C ARG A 189 -6.89 -1.85 26.15
N PRO A 190 -8.01 -1.99 26.88
CA PRO A 190 -9.01 -0.95 27.03
C PRO A 190 -8.48 0.35 27.65
N SER A 191 -7.41 0.29 28.44
CA SER A 191 -6.77 1.48 29.04
C SER A 191 -6.26 2.50 28.02
N LEU A 192 -5.97 2.07 26.79
CA LEU A 192 -5.50 2.95 25.71
C LEU A 192 -6.46 4.11 25.44
N VAL A 193 -7.76 3.92 25.67
CA VAL A 193 -8.77 4.99 25.50
C VAL A 193 -8.51 6.20 26.40
N ASN A 194 -7.79 6.00 27.49
CA ASN A 194 -7.47 7.05 28.46
C ASN A 194 -6.09 7.70 28.20
N MET A 195 -5.33 7.18 27.25
CA MET A 195 -4.02 7.73 26.90
C MET A 195 -4.22 8.87 25.89
N PRO A 196 -3.55 10.02 26.07
CA PRO A 196 -3.50 11.04 25.05
C PRO A 196 -3.00 10.41 23.74
N ASP A 197 -3.62 10.76 22.62
CA ASP A 197 -3.20 10.39 21.26
C ASP A 197 -3.22 8.87 20.96
N ALA A 198 -3.86 8.05 21.79
CA ALA A 198 -3.93 6.59 21.57
C ALA A 198 -4.68 6.20 20.28
N GLU A 199 -5.60 7.05 19.81
CA GLU A 199 -6.33 6.84 18.55
C GLU A 199 -5.59 7.41 17.33
N ASP A 200 -4.57 8.25 17.51
CA ASP A 200 -3.91 8.94 16.42
C ASP A 200 -3.32 8.02 15.37
N PRO A 201 -2.64 6.91 15.72
CA PRO A 201 -2.12 5.98 14.72
C PRO A 201 -3.20 5.37 13.83
N PHE A 202 -4.43 5.25 14.35
CA PHE A 202 -5.55 4.60 13.66
C PHE A 202 -6.45 5.58 12.93
N LYS A 203 -6.41 6.85 13.30
CA LYS A 203 -7.25 7.90 12.71
C LYS A 203 -6.91 8.12 11.24
N GLY A 204 -5.63 8.17 10.90
CA GLY A 204 -5.17 8.23 9.52
C GLY A 204 -5.67 7.05 8.69
N ASN A 205 -5.61 5.83 9.24
CA ASN A 205 -6.12 4.65 8.55
C ASN A 205 -7.65 4.70 8.35
N LYS A 206 -8.40 5.22 9.34
CA LYS A 206 -9.86 5.39 9.20
C LYS A 206 -10.19 6.36 8.06
N MET A 207 -9.50 7.49 8.00
CA MET A 207 -9.67 8.48 6.94
C MET A 207 -9.29 7.90 5.56
N ALA A 208 -8.18 7.16 5.50
CA ALA A 208 -7.78 6.46 4.28
C ALA A 208 -8.84 5.45 3.80
N ILE A 209 -9.50 4.73 4.71
CA ILE A 209 -10.60 3.83 4.34
C ILE A 209 -11.78 4.62 3.75
N GLU A 210 -12.11 5.78 4.32
CA GLU A 210 -13.17 6.65 3.82
C GLU A 210 -12.87 7.16 2.40
N ASP A 211 -11.62 7.56 2.15
CA ASP A 211 -11.14 7.95 0.82
C ASP A 211 -11.25 6.79 -0.18
N PHE A 212 -10.79 5.59 0.21
CA PHE A 212 -10.87 4.39 -0.63
C PHE A 212 -12.30 3.88 -0.87
N ILE A 213 -13.26 4.19 -0.01
CA ILE A 213 -14.67 3.85 -0.27
C ILE A 213 -15.19 4.62 -1.49
N GLU A 214 -14.80 5.88 -1.66
CA GLU A 214 -15.18 6.65 -2.85
C GLU A 214 -14.52 6.10 -4.12
N ASP A 215 -13.24 5.75 -4.05
CA ASP A 215 -12.53 5.11 -5.15
C ASP A 215 -13.18 3.75 -5.51
N LYS A 216 -13.56 2.96 -4.49
CA LYS A 216 -14.24 1.69 -4.69
C LYS A 216 -15.55 1.82 -5.46
N LYS A 217 -16.36 2.84 -5.18
CA LYS A 217 -17.62 3.08 -5.90
C LYS A 217 -17.39 3.28 -7.40
N ILE A 218 -16.31 3.98 -7.77
CA ILE A 218 -15.98 4.21 -9.18
C ILE A 218 -15.49 2.92 -9.83
N PHE A 219 -14.60 2.17 -9.18
CA PHE A 219 -14.14 0.89 -9.67
C PHE A 219 -15.29 -0.11 -9.81
N ASP A 220 -16.15 -0.22 -8.80
CA ASP A 220 -17.28 -1.15 -8.82
C ASP A 220 -18.25 -0.86 -9.97
N LYS A 221 -18.57 0.41 -10.18
CA LYS A 221 -19.42 0.83 -11.30
C LYS A 221 -18.78 0.48 -12.64
N ALA A 222 -17.49 0.80 -12.82
CA ALA A 222 -16.76 0.51 -14.04
C ALA A 222 -16.71 -1.00 -14.35
N ILE A 223 -16.54 -1.85 -13.34
CA ILE A 223 -16.56 -3.32 -13.49
C ILE A 223 -17.93 -3.80 -13.94
N LEU A 224 -19.01 -3.32 -13.30
CA LEU A 224 -20.39 -3.74 -13.63
C LEU A 224 -20.81 -3.28 -15.02
N GLU A 225 -20.43 -2.07 -15.42
CA GLU A 225 -20.75 -1.49 -16.71
C GLU A 225 -19.76 -1.86 -17.82
N LYS A 226 -18.61 -2.50 -17.47
CA LYS A 226 -17.48 -2.77 -18.36
C LYS A 226 -16.96 -1.49 -19.04
N ASP A 227 -17.06 -0.37 -18.36
CA ASP A 227 -16.52 0.91 -18.78
C ASP A 227 -15.16 1.17 -18.12
N TYR A 228 -14.10 0.79 -18.81
CA TYR A 228 -12.73 0.92 -18.31
C TYR A 228 -12.10 2.28 -18.60
N SER A 229 -12.84 3.18 -19.23
CA SER A 229 -12.37 4.52 -19.62
C SER A 229 -12.28 5.53 -18.46
N VAL A 230 -12.54 5.13 -17.22
CA VAL A 230 -12.61 6.00 -16.04
C VAL A 230 -11.24 6.49 -15.54
N LEU A 231 -10.14 5.93 -16.06
CA LEU A 231 -8.77 6.27 -15.68
C LEU A 231 -8.08 7.14 -16.74
N THR A 232 -7.28 8.08 -16.28
CA THR A 232 -6.18 8.67 -17.03
C THR A 232 -4.91 7.93 -16.65
N SER A 233 -4.12 7.54 -17.65
CA SER A 233 -2.94 6.71 -17.42
C SER A 233 -1.77 7.16 -18.29
N ILE A 234 -0.57 7.07 -17.71
CA ILE A 234 0.71 7.19 -18.42
C ILE A 234 1.33 5.80 -18.41
N ILE A 235 1.77 5.35 -19.58
CA ILE A 235 2.44 4.05 -19.74
C ILE A 235 3.86 4.30 -20.25
N TRP A 236 4.84 3.98 -19.41
CA TRP A 236 6.23 3.95 -19.84
C TRP A 236 6.63 2.52 -20.21
N GLU A 237 7.39 2.39 -21.26
CA GLU A 237 7.98 1.14 -21.74
C GLU A 237 9.48 1.28 -21.77
N PHE A 238 10.19 0.29 -21.24
CA PHE A 238 11.65 0.20 -21.24
C PHE A 238 12.07 -1.08 -21.96
N ASP A 239 13.03 -0.99 -22.85
CA ASP A 239 13.55 -2.10 -23.66
C ASP A 239 14.50 -3.02 -22.87
N LYS A 240 14.17 -3.30 -21.61
CA LYS A 240 14.89 -4.19 -20.70
C LYS A 240 13.92 -4.79 -19.69
N ALA A 241 13.93 -6.10 -19.54
CA ALA A 241 13.19 -6.78 -18.50
C ALA A 241 13.93 -6.66 -17.15
N VAL A 242 13.33 -5.96 -16.21
CA VAL A 242 13.90 -5.76 -14.87
C VAL A 242 13.68 -6.96 -13.96
N LYS A 243 14.45 -7.01 -12.86
CA LYS A 243 14.35 -8.05 -11.82
C LYS A 243 13.56 -7.59 -10.61
N PHE A 244 12.59 -6.72 -10.82
CA PHE A 244 11.66 -6.26 -9.79
C PHE A 244 10.26 -6.05 -10.38
N ALA A 245 9.26 -6.01 -9.51
CA ALA A 245 7.91 -5.59 -9.83
C ALA A 245 7.30 -4.90 -8.62
N CYS A 246 6.35 -4.03 -8.84
CA CYS A 246 5.70 -3.27 -7.78
C CYS A 246 4.25 -2.95 -8.13
N THR A 247 3.38 -2.97 -7.11
CA THR A 247 2.11 -2.27 -7.13
C THR A 247 2.00 -1.44 -5.87
N GLY A 248 1.66 -0.16 -6.03
CA GLY A 248 1.53 0.75 -4.90
C GLY A 248 0.72 1.98 -5.30
N PHE A 249 0.50 2.86 -4.33
CA PHE A 249 -0.20 4.12 -4.54
C PHE A 249 0.41 5.21 -3.68
N GLU A 250 0.17 6.45 -4.07
CA GLU A 250 0.42 7.60 -3.20
C GLU A 250 -0.76 8.58 -3.25
N ALA A 251 -1.01 9.27 -2.15
CA ALA A 251 -1.79 10.50 -2.12
C ALA A 251 -0.81 11.64 -2.43
N LEU A 252 -0.69 12.00 -3.72
CA LEU A 252 0.33 12.94 -4.20
C LEU A 252 0.13 14.31 -3.59
N GLN A 253 1.01 14.74 -2.69
CA GLN A 253 0.95 16.03 -2.05
C GLN A 253 1.68 17.12 -2.84
N TYR A 254 2.79 16.79 -3.47
CA TYR A 254 3.61 17.69 -4.26
C TYR A 254 3.93 17.09 -5.63
N ASP A 255 3.91 17.91 -6.68
CA ASP A 255 4.38 17.52 -8.01
C ASP A 255 5.93 17.50 -8.08
N LEU A 256 6.50 17.14 -9.24
CA LEU A 256 7.95 17.04 -9.40
C LEU A 256 8.68 18.39 -9.27
N ASN A 257 7.96 19.49 -9.37
CA ASN A 257 8.49 20.84 -9.15
C ASN A 257 8.28 21.32 -7.69
N ASN A 258 7.90 20.44 -6.78
CA ASN A 258 7.56 20.74 -5.38
C ASN A 258 6.41 21.76 -5.24
N ARG A 259 5.47 21.81 -6.18
CA ARG A 259 4.24 22.57 -6.04
C ARG A 259 3.18 21.71 -5.39
N ARG A 260 2.47 22.26 -4.42
CA ARG A 260 1.40 21.55 -3.73
C ARG A 260 0.26 21.24 -4.69
N VAL A 261 -0.06 19.96 -4.86
CA VAL A 261 -1.14 19.44 -5.69
C VAL A 261 -2.43 19.29 -4.86
N GLN A 262 -2.30 18.73 -3.66
CA GLN A 262 -3.39 18.63 -2.69
C GLN A 262 -2.87 18.86 -1.28
N ASP A 263 -3.76 19.29 -0.38
CA ASP A 263 -3.45 19.47 1.03
C ASP A 263 -3.96 18.24 1.82
N LEU A 264 -3.05 17.38 2.22
CA LEU A 264 -3.39 16.19 3.00
C LEU A 264 -3.74 16.51 4.47
N LEU A 265 -3.55 17.76 4.90
CA LEU A 265 -3.99 18.24 6.21
C LEU A 265 -5.40 18.84 6.17
N ASP A 266 -5.96 19.10 4.98
CA ASP A 266 -7.35 19.50 4.82
C ASP A 266 -8.26 18.26 4.90
N PHE A 267 -8.61 17.88 6.11
CA PHE A 267 -9.46 16.71 6.40
C PHE A 267 -10.93 16.88 5.98
N SER A 268 -11.31 18.01 5.43
CA SER A 268 -12.65 18.23 4.88
C SER A 268 -12.81 17.63 3.47
N LYS A 269 -11.70 17.25 2.83
CA LYS A 269 -11.68 16.70 1.49
C LYS A 269 -11.04 15.31 1.48
N PRO A 270 -11.57 14.37 0.68
CA PRO A 270 -10.93 13.08 0.50
C PRO A 270 -9.60 13.24 -0.24
N ALA A 271 -8.58 12.48 0.18
CA ALA A 271 -7.33 12.42 -0.55
C ALA A 271 -7.54 11.71 -1.90
N GLN A 272 -6.91 12.25 -2.95
CA GLN A 272 -6.93 11.65 -4.28
C GLN A 272 -5.64 10.86 -4.51
N HIS A 273 -5.77 9.70 -5.16
CA HIS A 273 -4.70 8.73 -5.26
C HIS A 273 -4.15 8.62 -6.69
N VAL A 274 -2.84 8.42 -6.76
CA VAL A 274 -2.10 8.01 -7.96
C VAL A 274 -1.66 6.56 -7.73
N TYR A 275 -2.05 5.66 -8.62
CA TYR A 275 -1.71 4.24 -8.58
C TYR A 275 -0.53 3.96 -9.50
N VAL A 276 0.40 3.13 -9.05
CA VAL A 276 1.61 2.80 -9.81
C VAL A 276 1.77 1.29 -9.87
N CYS A 277 1.92 0.76 -11.09
CA CYS A 277 2.22 -0.64 -11.32
C CYS A 277 3.45 -0.76 -12.22
N VAL A 278 4.47 -1.49 -11.76
CA VAL A 278 5.67 -1.76 -12.55
C VAL A 278 5.89 -3.26 -12.62
N PHE A 279 6.09 -3.77 -13.82
CA PHE A 279 6.30 -5.21 -14.03
C PHE A 279 7.10 -5.51 -15.30
N PRO A 280 7.96 -6.53 -15.27
CA PRO A 280 8.60 -7.06 -16.47
C PRO A 280 7.65 -7.99 -17.22
N GLU A 281 7.60 -7.86 -18.53
CA GLU A 281 6.91 -8.78 -19.41
C GLU A 281 7.68 -8.94 -20.72
N ASN A 282 7.88 -10.18 -21.15
CA ASN A 282 8.77 -10.54 -22.26
C ASN A 282 10.17 -9.92 -22.02
N GLU A 283 10.74 -9.20 -22.95
CA GLU A 283 12.06 -8.54 -22.81
C GLU A 283 11.94 -7.06 -22.40
N LYS A 284 10.74 -6.63 -21.98
CA LYS A 284 10.42 -5.24 -21.66
C LYS A 284 10.00 -5.08 -20.21
N THR A 285 9.98 -3.84 -19.78
CA THR A 285 9.37 -3.41 -18.51
C THR A 285 8.33 -2.34 -18.77
N TYR A 286 7.17 -2.49 -18.14
CA TYR A 286 6.10 -1.52 -18.19
C TYR A 286 5.93 -0.84 -16.84
N CYS A 287 5.72 0.46 -16.86
CA CYS A 287 5.30 1.25 -15.72
C CYS A 287 3.97 1.94 -16.07
N ILE A 288 2.94 1.63 -15.33
CA ILE A 288 1.61 2.24 -15.45
C ILE A 288 1.44 3.19 -14.28
N ILE A 289 1.18 4.46 -14.54
CA ILE A 289 0.85 5.48 -13.55
C ILE A 289 -0.56 5.95 -13.87
N SER A 290 -1.52 5.76 -12.94
CA SER A 290 -2.94 5.98 -13.20
C SER A 290 -3.63 6.73 -12.09
N TRP A 291 -4.64 7.52 -12.45
CA TRP A 291 -5.59 8.16 -11.53
C TRP A 291 -6.97 8.27 -12.17
N PHE A 292 -7.99 8.58 -11.40
CA PHE A 292 -9.32 8.78 -11.97
C PHE A 292 -9.41 10.06 -12.81
N LYS A 293 -10.01 10.00 -13.99
CA LYS A 293 -10.23 11.15 -14.90
C LYS A 293 -10.87 12.35 -14.22
N LYS A 294 -11.73 12.13 -13.22
CA LYS A 294 -12.31 13.22 -12.41
C LYS A 294 -11.25 14.14 -11.79
N ASN A 295 -10.01 13.66 -11.65
CA ASN A 295 -8.89 14.36 -11.01
C ASN A 295 -7.90 14.96 -12.03
N ASP A 296 -8.18 14.91 -13.35
CA ASP A 296 -7.27 15.39 -14.40
C ASP A 296 -6.89 16.85 -14.19
N GLY A 297 -7.85 17.69 -13.77
CA GLY A 297 -7.57 19.09 -13.46
C GLY A 297 -6.57 19.27 -12.31
N MET A 298 -6.65 18.41 -11.28
CA MET A 298 -5.73 18.42 -10.14
C MET A 298 -4.33 17.95 -10.53
N PHE A 299 -4.23 16.92 -11.36
CA PHE A 299 -2.98 16.30 -11.74
C PHE A 299 -2.42 16.76 -13.10
N SER A 300 -2.99 17.82 -13.72
CA SER A 300 -2.58 18.28 -15.05
C SER A 300 -1.09 18.63 -15.14
N SER A 301 -0.57 19.41 -14.19
CA SER A 301 0.86 19.74 -14.12
C SER A 301 1.74 18.51 -13.94
N TYR A 302 1.30 17.58 -13.09
CA TYR A 302 2.02 16.33 -12.86
C TYR A 302 2.04 15.44 -14.11
N TYR A 303 0.92 15.38 -14.84
CA TYR A 303 0.83 14.68 -16.13
C TYR A 303 1.83 15.21 -17.15
N GLU A 304 1.91 16.53 -17.32
CA GLU A 304 2.86 17.16 -18.23
C GLU A 304 4.32 16.91 -17.82
N GLN A 305 4.61 17.02 -16.53
CA GLN A 305 5.94 16.76 -15.99
C GLN A 305 6.39 15.32 -16.24
N LEU A 306 5.53 14.33 -15.94
CA LEU A 306 5.84 12.92 -16.17
C LEU A 306 6.05 12.59 -17.65
N ASN A 307 5.25 13.17 -18.55
CA ASN A 307 5.42 12.99 -20.01
C ASN A 307 6.68 13.70 -20.55
N GLY A 308 7.14 14.75 -19.88
CA GLY A 308 8.36 15.47 -20.24
C GLY A 308 9.67 14.83 -19.79
N LEU A 309 9.61 13.74 -18.98
CA LEU A 309 10.82 13.05 -18.51
C LEU A 309 11.47 12.24 -19.65
N ASP A 310 12.79 12.38 -19.78
CA ASP A 310 13.59 11.46 -20.57
C ASP A 310 13.72 10.07 -19.89
N GLU A 311 14.29 9.10 -20.57
CA GLU A 311 14.39 7.74 -20.04
C GLU A 311 15.21 7.64 -18.75
N VAL A 312 16.29 8.42 -18.61
CA VAL A 312 17.13 8.42 -17.42
C VAL A 312 16.33 8.94 -16.22
N LYS A 313 15.63 10.06 -16.38
CA LYS A 313 14.79 10.64 -15.35
C LYS A 313 13.59 9.76 -14.98
N LYS A 314 12.99 9.05 -15.96
CA LYS A 314 11.95 8.04 -15.69
C LYS A 314 12.48 6.91 -14.80
N ARG A 315 13.69 6.40 -15.09
CA ARG A 315 14.34 5.35 -14.27
C ARG A 315 14.62 5.86 -12.85
N ASN A 316 15.21 7.05 -12.74
CA ASN A 316 15.48 7.67 -11.45
C ASN A 316 14.20 7.88 -10.63
N PHE A 317 13.15 8.38 -11.29
CA PHE A 317 11.83 8.55 -10.65
C PHE A 317 11.29 7.24 -10.10
N ILE A 318 11.34 6.15 -10.87
CA ILE A 318 10.91 4.82 -10.42
C ILE A 318 11.78 4.33 -9.25
N ASN A 319 13.09 4.47 -9.33
CA ASN A 319 14.02 4.08 -8.28
C ASN A 319 13.71 4.79 -6.94
N ASN A 320 13.42 6.08 -6.99
CA ASN A 320 13.08 6.87 -5.79
C ASN A 320 11.67 6.57 -5.29
N LEU A 321 10.70 6.45 -6.19
CA LEU A 321 9.28 6.34 -5.84
C LEU A 321 8.92 4.98 -5.22
N LEU A 322 9.34 3.87 -5.85
CA LEU A 322 8.80 2.56 -5.50
C LEU A 322 9.08 2.12 -4.06
N PRO A 323 10.29 2.30 -3.50
CA PRO A 323 10.55 1.95 -2.10
C PRO A 323 9.70 2.76 -1.12
N MET A 324 9.36 3.98 -1.50
CA MET A 324 8.60 4.90 -0.67
C MET A 324 7.11 4.56 -0.63
N ILE A 325 6.52 4.21 -1.76
CA ILE A 325 5.05 4.06 -1.87
C ILE A 325 4.54 2.66 -1.61
N SER A 326 5.40 1.62 -1.62
CA SER A 326 4.87 0.26 -1.62
C SER A 326 5.63 -0.72 -0.76
N GLU A 327 4.90 -1.43 0.11
CA GLU A 327 5.34 -2.68 0.74
C GLU A 327 5.22 -3.88 -0.22
N ASN A 328 4.56 -3.69 -1.36
CA ASN A 328 4.35 -4.70 -2.40
C ASN A 328 5.35 -4.53 -3.56
N LEU A 329 6.55 -4.05 -3.24
CA LEU A 329 7.71 -4.06 -4.12
C LEU A 329 8.41 -5.41 -3.98
N VAL A 330 8.60 -6.11 -5.08
CA VAL A 330 9.27 -7.41 -5.14
C VAL A 330 10.55 -7.28 -5.92
N VAL A 331 11.67 -7.74 -5.36
CA VAL A 331 13.00 -7.69 -5.98
C VAL A 331 13.60 -9.10 -5.98
N ASN A 332 14.35 -9.43 -7.03
CA ASN A 332 15.14 -10.67 -7.09
C ASN A 332 16.18 -10.71 -5.95
N PRO A 333 16.28 -11.80 -5.18
CA PRO A 333 17.23 -11.88 -4.06
C PRO A 333 18.69 -11.71 -4.45
N GLU A 334 19.12 -12.31 -5.55
CA GLU A 334 20.51 -12.22 -6.03
C GLU A 334 20.83 -10.80 -6.53
N ALA A 335 19.85 -10.13 -7.12
CA ALA A 335 19.96 -8.74 -7.52
C ALA A 335 20.09 -7.83 -6.29
N TRP A 336 19.26 -8.03 -5.27
CA TRP A 336 19.33 -7.30 -4.00
C TRP A 336 20.68 -7.46 -3.31
N GLU A 337 21.25 -8.67 -3.31
CA GLU A 337 22.55 -8.92 -2.67
C GLU A 337 23.73 -8.26 -3.39
N LYS A 338 23.60 -7.86 -4.64
CA LYS A 338 24.64 -7.09 -5.34
C LYS A 338 24.78 -5.66 -4.85
N LEU A 339 23.76 -5.11 -4.23
CA LEU A 339 23.83 -3.76 -3.68
C LEU A 339 24.81 -3.72 -2.49
N SER A 340 25.63 -2.68 -2.46
CA SER A 340 26.50 -2.36 -1.32
C SER A 340 25.65 -2.02 -0.09
N GLN A 341 26.25 -2.07 1.10
CA GLN A 341 25.54 -1.71 2.32
C GLN A 341 25.09 -0.24 2.32
N SER A 342 25.85 0.66 1.72
CA SER A 342 25.46 2.07 1.58
C SER A 342 24.21 2.22 0.72
N GLN A 343 24.14 1.50 -0.42
CA GLN A 343 22.96 1.49 -1.29
C GLN A 343 21.74 0.88 -0.60
N LYS A 344 21.90 -0.23 0.14
CA LYS A 344 20.85 -0.83 0.95
C LYS A 344 20.34 0.12 2.03
N ASN A 345 21.23 0.92 2.64
CA ASN A 345 20.87 1.92 3.65
C ASN A 345 20.08 3.08 3.04
N GLU A 346 20.51 3.58 1.87
CA GLU A 346 19.78 4.63 1.16
C GLU A 346 18.39 4.14 0.71
N PHE A 347 18.30 2.96 0.10
CA PHE A 347 17.02 2.33 -0.22
C PHE A 347 16.15 2.22 1.05
N GLY A 348 16.74 1.79 2.16
CA GLY A 348 16.07 1.72 3.46
C GLY A 348 15.52 3.07 3.91
N SER A 349 16.23 4.18 3.65
CA SER A 349 15.75 5.51 4.03
C SER A 349 14.42 5.87 3.31
N TYR A 350 14.28 5.53 2.03
CA TYR A 350 13.02 5.67 1.29
C TYR A 350 11.92 4.76 1.87
N VAL A 351 12.23 3.48 2.09
CA VAL A 351 11.32 2.54 2.76
C VAL A 351 10.86 3.09 4.11
N TRP A 352 11.74 3.80 4.83
CA TRP A 352 11.44 4.39 6.12
C TRP A 352 10.77 5.78 6.05
N GLY A 353 10.42 6.28 4.86
CA GLY A 353 9.67 7.53 4.66
C GLY A 353 10.46 8.79 5.00
N MET A 354 11.79 8.75 4.93
CA MET A 354 12.63 9.92 5.22
C MET A 354 12.39 11.07 4.23
N GLU A 355 12.06 10.76 2.98
CA GLU A 355 11.71 11.76 1.98
C GLU A 355 10.46 12.56 2.38
N THR A 356 9.40 11.86 2.82
CA THR A 356 8.17 12.51 3.29
C THR A 356 8.44 13.42 4.46
N ILE A 357 9.30 12.98 5.40
CA ILE A 357 9.71 13.81 6.55
C ILE A 357 10.45 15.06 6.07
N ALA A 358 11.36 14.92 5.10
CA ALA A 358 12.11 16.04 4.54
C ALA A 358 11.18 17.06 3.88
N GLN A 359 10.21 16.61 3.09
CA GLN A 359 9.22 17.48 2.46
C GLN A 359 8.34 18.21 3.49
N GLU A 360 7.93 17.54 4.56
CA GLU A 360 7.18 18.17 5.66
C GLU A 360 8.02 19.24 6.40
N MET A 361 9.34 19.07 6.44
CA MET A 361 10.28 20.05 6.97
C MET A 361 10.58 21.20 5.97
N GLY A 362 9.93 21.22 4.79
CA GLY A 362 10.14 22.21 3.76
C GLY A 362 11.39 22.01 2.89
N ILE A 363 12.02 20.84 2.99
CA ILE A 363 13.16 20.50 2.14
C ILE A 363 12.61 20.06 0.77
N LYS A 364 13.12 20.68 -0.29
CA LYS A 364 12.77 20.26 -1.65
C LYS A 364 13.40 18.90 -1.95
N VAL A 365 12.59 18.03 -2.52
CA VAL A 365 13.01 16.70 -2.96
C VAL A 365 12.90 16.62 -4.47
N ASP A 366 13.97 16.21 -5.14
CA ASP A 366 13.96 15.94 -6.58
C ASP A 366 13.89 14.43 -6.80
N ARG A 367 12.71 13.93 -7.07
CA ARG A 367 12.47 12.51 -7.36
C ARG A 367 13.07 12.03 -8.69
N THR A 368 13.61 12.95 -9.50
CA THR A 368 14.26 12.64 -10.78
C THR A 368 15.78 12.62 -10.70
N GLU A 369 16.35 12.97 -9.55
CA GLU A 369 17.78 12.82 -9.27
C GLU A 369 18.15 11.34 -9.09
N ALA A 370 19.35 10.96 -9.55
CA ALA A 370 19.82 9.58 -9.48
C ALA A 370 20.14 9.19 -8.02
N PRO A 371 19.49 8.16 -7.45
CA PRO A 371 19.95 7.58 -6.19
C PRO A 371 21.26 6.83 -6.39
N SER A 372 21.93 6.44 -5.31
CA SER A 372 23.20 5.69 -5.41
C SER A 372 23.04 4.25 -5.91
N TYR A 373 21.79 3.79 -6.04
CA TYR A 373 21.45 2.48 -6.60
C TYR A 373 20.59 2.64 -7.86
N ASP A 374 20.62 1.63 -8.74
CA ASP A 374 19.71 1.56 -9.87
C ASP A 374 19.11 0.15 -9.97
N MET A 375 17.83 0.02 -9.68
CA MET A 375 17.11 -1.26 -9.77
C MET A 375 17.03 -1.79 -11.20
N PHE A 376 17.16 -0.93 -12.20
CA PHE A 376 17.19 -1.34 -13.61
C PHE A 376 18.49 -2.04 -14.02
N GLU A 377 19.57 -1.85 -13.26
CA GLU A 377 20.88 -2.46 -13.55
C GLU A 377 21.19 -3.69 -12.65
N LEU A 378 20.24 -4.14 -11.87
CA LEU A 378 20.39 -5.30 -10.97
C LEU A 378 20.34 -6.65 -11.70
#